data_0a26fac368c3853920d31b9e85495509
#
_entry.id   0a26fac368c3853920d31b9e85495509
#
_cell.length_a   1.000
_cell.length_b   1.000
_cell.length_c   1.000
_cell.angle_alpha   90.00
_cell.angle_beta   90.00
_cell.angle_gamma   90.00
#
_symmetry.space_group_name_H-M   'P 1'
#
loop_
_entity.id
_entity.type
_entity.pdbx_description
1 polymer ?
#
loop_
_entity_poly.entity_id
_entity_poly.type
_entity_poly.pdbx_seq_one_letter_code
_entity_poly.pdbx_strand_id
1 'polypeptide(L)'
;MSTLLPAFSVITCTRNSEPWVAESIKSVLAQEAVEIEYIFVDGRSTDGTLSVIKNIDRPVKLIQNRCNGISDAMNAGLALATREIVAYLHADDFYLHADVLKTVAESFKTTQCQWLFGRTMSVIHDQLIPEGYTAPRYSRRQLLRGNFIPHPACFVKRSLLLQAGGFNTALRYAMDYDLWLRLSLLSEPLQMNKPLTAFREHSGSLSTRDRSAAMREDLQVRLAHAGINPVTRLMHTTRYLARRWRDSVRAQPPTTRHA
;
A
#
# COMPACT_ATOMS: atom_id res chain seq x y z
N MET A 1 -4.86 -24.06 21.66
CA MET A 1 -4.72 -23.00 20.63
C MET A 1 -5.88 -22.03 20.81
N SER A 2 -5.63 -20.72 20.84
CA SER A 2 -6.70 -19.72 20.98
C SER A 2 -7.75 -19.88 19.88
N THR A 3 -9.02 -19.89 20.23
CA THR A 3 -10.14 -19.93 19.28
C THR A 3 -10.35 -18.58 18.58
N LEU A 4 -9.80 -17.51 19.15
CA LEU A 4 -9.93 -16.15 18.63
C LEU A 4 -9.07 -15.93 17.38
N LEU A 5 -9.61 -15.16 16.44
CA LEU A 5 -8.87 -14.66 15.29
C LEU A 5 -7.93 -13.53 15.74
N PRO A 6 -6.78 -13.34 15.06
CA PRO A 6 -5.89 -12.21 15.34
C PRO A 6 -6.59 -10.87 15.07
N ALA A 7 -6.26 -9.88 15.90
CA ALA A 7 -6.81 -8.53 15.82
C ALA A 7 -5.96 -7.62 14.92
N PHE A 8 -6.57 -6.57 14.39
CA PHE A 8 -5.96 -5.66 13.42
C PHE A 8 -5.79 -4.25 13.98
N SER A 9 -4.65 -3.61 13.68
CA SER A 9 -4.53 -2.17 13.65
C SER A 9 -4.64 -1.72 12.20
N VAL A 10 -5.74 -1.07 11.84
CA VAL A 10 -5.92 -0.46 10.52
C VAL A 10 -5.48 1.00 10.61
N ILE A 11 -4.52 1.39 9.77
CA ILE A 11 -3.93 2.74 9.75
C ILE A 11 -4.35 3.43 8.47
N THR A 12 -5.00 4.58 8.60
CA THR A 12 -5.39 5.45 7.50
C THR A 12 -4.67 6.79 7.61
N CYS A 13 -3.78 7.07 6.67
CA CYS A 13 -3.16 8.38 6.54
C CYS A 13 -4.05 9.27 5.69
N THR A 14 -4.35 10.50 6.18
CA THR A 14 -5.23 11.44 5.52
C THR A 14 -4.57 12.79 5.30
N ARG A 15 -4.89 13.45 4.20
CA ARG A 15 -4.60 14.86 3.95
C ARG A 15 -5.51 15.40 2.84
N ASN A 16 -6.50 16.21 3.23
CA ASN A 16 -7.50 16.75 2.31
C ASN A 16 -8.18 15.64 1.50
N SER A 17 -8.75 14.69 2.21
CA SER A 17 -9.33 13.46 1.67
C SER A 17 -10.86 13.42 1.77
N GLU A 18 -11.51 14.55 2.02
CA GLU A 18 -12.96 14.67 2.21
C GLU A 18 -13.79 13.92 1.15
N PRO A 19 -13.43 13.94 -0.15
CA PRO A 19 -14.26 13.26 -1.17
C PRO A 19 -14.34 11.74 -1.01
N TRP A 20 -13.36 11.10 -0.35
CA TRP A 20 -13.24 9.63 -0.35
C TRP A 20 -13.20 9.01 1.04
N VAL A 21 -12.77 9.75 2.06
CA VAL A 21 -12.51 9.21 3.40
C VAL A 21 -13.73 8.53 4.03
N ALA A 22 -14.95 8.99 3.71
CA ALA A 22 -16.18 8.40 4.23
C ALA A 22 -16.39 6.96 3.73
N GLU A 23 -16.07 6.67 2.46
CA GLU A 23 -16.17 5.33 1.88
C GLU A 23 -15.12 4.39 2.47
N SER A 24 -13.87 4.86 2.60
CA SER A 24 -12.81 4.12 3.28
C SER A 24 -13.22 3.72 4.71
N ILE A 25 -13.69 4.70 5.51
CA ILE A 25 -14.17 4.47 6.87
C ILE A 25 -15.31 3.45 6.90
N LYS A 26 -16.32 3.62 6.04
CA LYS A 26 -17.45 2.69 5.96
C LYS A 26 -16.99 1.26 5.70
N SER A 27 -16.02 1.06 4.81
CA SER A 27 -15.48 -0.25 4.47
C SER A 27 -14.75 -0.93 5.64
N VAL A 28 -14.05 -0.15 6.47
CA VAL A 28 -13.37 -0.65 7.68
C VAL A 28 -14.38 -0.97 8.77
N LEU A 29 -15.37 -0.09 9.00
CA LEU A 29 -16.39 -0.28 10.03
C LEU A 29 -17.36 -1.43 9.71
N ALA A 30 -17.49 -1.79 8.45
CA ALA A 30 -18.29 -2.92 7.99
C ALA A 30 -17.59 -4.29 8.13
N GLN A 31 -16.32 -4.32 8.53
CA GLN A 31 -15.61 -5.60 8.69
C GLN A 31 -16.16 -6.41 9.86
N GLU A 32 -16.39 -7.69 9.64
CA GLU A 32 -17.04 -8.60 10.57
C GLU A 32 -16.06 -9.59 11.21
N ALA A 33 -16.44 -10.09 12.38
CA ALA A 33 -15.79 -11.22 13.07
C ALA A 33 -14.32 -11.01 13.45
N VAL A 34 -13.81 -9.78 13.46
CA VAL A 34 -12.46 -9.42 13.90
C VAL A 34 -12.47 -8.18 14.78
N GLU A 35 -11.52 -8.10 15.70
CA GLU A 35 -11.29 -6.89 16.48
C GLU A 35 -10.41 -5.91 15.72
N ILE A 36 -10.83 -4.63 15.63
CA ILE A 36 -10.15 -3.59 14.89
C ILE A 36 -9.83 -2.42 15.81
N GLU A 37 -8.56 -2.06 15.87
CA GLU A 37 -8.07 -0.78 16.34
C GLU A 37 -7.92 0.12 15.11
N TYR A 38 -8.72 1.18 15.02
CA TYR A 38 -8.67 2.08 13.87
C TYR A 38 -7.86 3.34 14.21
N ILE A 39 -6.84 3.64 13.40
CA ILE A 39 -5.85 4.71 13.64
C ILE A 39 -5.82 5.64 12.45
N PHE A 40 -6.05 6.93 12.70
CA PHE A 40 -5.92 7.98 11.70
C PHE A 40 -4.67 8.83 11.99
N VAL A 41 -3.91 9.09 10.93
CA VAL A 41 -2.80 10.04 10.95
C VAL A 41 -3.10 11.13 9.94
N ASP A 42 -3.54 12.28 10.44
CA ASP A 42 -3.94 13.41 9.62
C ASP A 42 -2.80 14.41 9.43
N GLY A 43 -2.45 14.67 8.18
CA GLY A 43 -1.42 15.63 7.73
C GLY A 43 -1.89 17.08 7.76
N ARG A 44 -2.74 17.47 8.74
CA ARG A 44 -3.37 18.79 8.88
C ARG A 44 -4.26 19.15 7.72
N SER A 45 -5.28 18.34 7.52
CA SER A 45 -6.35 18.63 6.57
C SER A 45 -7.03 19.97 6.87
N THR A 46 -7.37 20.69 5.81
CA THR A 46 -8.04 22.00 5.86
C THR A 46 -9.45 21.94 5.27
N ASP A 47 -9.87 20.79 4.75
CA ASP A 47 -11.21 20.46 4.25
C ASP A 47 -12.04 19.75 5.32
N GLY A 48 -13.16 19.15 4.95
CA GLY A 48 -14.06 18.40 5.84
C GLY A 48 -13.54 17.08 6.35
N THR A 49 -12.33 16.60 5.96
CA THR A 49 -11.76 15.30 6.35
C THR A 49 -11.86 15.05 7.86
N LEU A 50 -11.40 16.00 8.68
CA LEU A 50 -11.41 15.86 10.14
C LEU A 50 -12.81 15.80 10.73
N SER A 51 -13.76 16.51 10.13
CA SER A 51 -15.16 16.45 10.54
C SER A 51 -15.74 15.06 10.33
N VAL A 52 -15.46 14.44 9.18
CA VAL A 52 -15.89 13.08 8.88
C VAL A 52 -15.30 12.07 9.88
N ILE A 53 -14.00 12.17 10.18
CA ILE A 53 -13.32 11.26 11.13
C ILE A 53 -13.89 11.40 12.54
N LYS A 54 -14.13 12.63 13.01
CA LYS A 54 -14.64 12.90 14.36
C LYS A 54 -16.10 12.46 14.56
N ASN A 55 -16.84 12.29 13.48
CA ASN A 55 -18.23 11.82 13.50
C ASN A 55 -18.35 10.28 13.49
N ILE A 56 -17.23 9.54 13.59
CA ILE A 56 -17.27 8.07 13.70
C ILE A 56 -17.81 7.70 15.08
N ASP A 57 -18.91 6.93 15.09
CA ASP A 57 -19.54 6.43 16.31
C ASP A 57 -18.86 5.16 16.85
N ARG A 58 -17.53 5.19 16.94
CA ARG A 58 -16.67 4.15 17.55
C ARG A 58 -15.37 4.77 18.01
N PRO A 59 -14.69 4.19 19.01
CA PRO A 59 -13.38 4.65 19.43
C PRO A 59 -12.35 4.55 18.30
N VAL A 60 -11.74 5.66 17.96
CA VAL A 60 -10.64 5.73 17.00
C VAL A 60 -9.46 6.49 17.63
N LYS A 61 -8.25 6.15 17.20
CA LYS A 61 -7.05 6.94 17.53
C LYS A 61 -6.84 7.96 16.40
N LEU A 62 -6.79 9.23 16.72
CA LEU A 62 -6.52 10.30 15.76
C LEU A 62 -5.34 11.14 16.23
N ILE A 63 -4.31 11.21 15.40
CA ILE A 63 -3.21 12.17 15.58
C ILE A 63 -3.15 13.12 14.40
N GLN A 64 -2.94 14.39 14.69
CA GLN A 64 -2.62 15.41 13.71
C GLN A 64 -1.12 15.73 13.81
N ASN A 65 -0.38 15.45 12.75
CA ASN A 65 1.07 15.65 12.77
C ASN A 65 1.54 16.36 11.49
N ARG A 66 2.59 17.17 11.61
CA ARG A 66 3.36 17.65 10.46
C ARG A 66 4.34 16.56 10.02
N CYS A 67 3.79 15.52 9.41
CA CYS A 67 4.62 14.49 8.83
C CYS A 67 5.42 15.04 7.63
N ASN A 68 6.69 14.67 7.54
CA ASN A 68 7.55 14.99 6.40
C ASN A 68 7.31 14.01 5.24
N GLY A 69 6.03 13.73 4.94
CA GLY A 69 5.61 12.82 3.88
C GLY A 69 4.81 11.62 4.39
N ILE A 70 4.38 10.79 3.45
CA ILE A 70 3.50 9.65 3.73
C ILE A 70 4.21 8.57 4.56
N SER A 71 5.49 8.30 4.32
CA SER A 71 6.29 7.31 5.06
C SER A 71 6.38 7.65 6.55
N ASP A 72 6.55 8.93 6.87
CA ASP A 72 6.58 9.42 8.26
C ASP A 72 5.20 9.29 8.92
N ALA A 73 4.12 9.60 8.19
CA ALA A 73 2.76 9.41 8.66
C ALA A 73 2.45 7.93 8.94
N MET A 74 2.83 7.02 8.04
CA MET A 74 2.64 5.59 8.23
C MET A 74 3.42 5.06 9.44
N ASN A 75 4.66 5.54 9.67
CA ASN A 75 5.45 5.19 10.84
C ASN A 75 4.83 5.74 12.14
N ALA A 76 4.28 6.95 12.11
CA ALA A 76 3.57 7.52 13.26
C ALA A 76 2.33 6.67 13.62
N GLY A 77 1.60 6.19 12.62
CA GLY A 77 0.50 5.24 12.81
C GLY A 77 0.97 3.89 13.37
N LEU A 78 2.09 3.35 12.86
CA LEU A 78 2.69 2.11 13.37
C LEU A 78 3.09 2.20 14.85
N ALA A 79 3.60 3.36 15.26
CA ALA A 79 3.98 3.59 16.66
C ALA A 79 2.78 3.53 17.62
N LEU A 80 1.57 3.88 17.14
CA LEU A 80 0.32 3.80 17.91
C LEU A 80 -0.37 2.44 17.82
N ALA A 81 -0.02 1.62 16.82
CA ALA A 81 -0.60 0.31 16.60
C ALA A 81 -0.27 -0.64 17.75
N THR A 82 -1.26 -1.37 18.27
CA THR A 82 -1.07 -2.33 19.36
C THR A 82 -1.49 -3.74 19.01
N ARG A 83 -2.23 -3.93 17.90
CA ARG A 83 -2.76 -5.26 17.51
C ARG A 83 -1.71 -6.07 16.76
N GLU A 84 -1.97 -7.39 16.67
CA GLU A 84 -1.02 -8.34 16.09
C GLU A 84 -0.74 -8.07 14.62
N ILE A 85 -1.77 -7.75 13.83
CA ILE A 85 -1.67 -7.51 12.40
C ILE A 85 -1.87 -6.02 12.13
N VAL A 86 -1.01 -5.45 11.28
CA VAL A 86 -1.12 -4.08 10.80
C VAL A 86 -1.52 -4.10 9.34
N ALA A 87 -2.49 -3.26 9.00
CA ALA A 87 -2.93 -2.98 7.64
C ALA A 87 -2.91 -1.47 7.39
N TYR A 88 -2.46 -1.06 6.21
CA TYR A 88 -2.53 0.33 5.76
C TYR A 88 -3.60 0.43 4.68
N LEU A 89 -4.68 1.14 4.99
CA LEU A 89 -5.73 1.45 4.03
C LEU A 89 -5.84 2.97 3.95
N HIS A 90 -5.40 3.55 2.84
CA HIS A 90 -5.43 5.00 2.67
C HIS A 90 -6.86 5.52 2.47
N ALA A 91 -7.02 6.83 2.59
CA ALA A 91 -8.33 7.46 2.64
C ALA A 91 -9.13 7.37 1.32
N ASP A 92 -8.47 7.07 0.22
CA ASP A 92 -9.02 6.90 -1.13
C ASP A 92 -9.27 5.44 -1.51
N ASP A 93 -8.80 4.48 -0.68
CA ASP A 93 -8.95 3.04 -0.87
C ASP A 93 -10.02 2.44 0.05
N PHE A 94 -10.55 1.28 -0.29
CA PHE A 94 -11.53 0.59 0.55
C PHE A 94 -11.47 -0.93 0.45
N TYR A 95 -11.95 -1.63 1.49
CA TYR A 95 -12.14 -3.08 1.45
C TYR A 95 -13.34 -3.45 0.60
N LEU A 96 -13.19 -4.46 -0.26
CA LEU A 96 -14.22 -4.87 -1.21
C LEU A 96 -15.44 -5.54 -0.56
N HIS A 97 -15.22 -6.25 0.55
CA HIS A 97 -16.25 -7.05 1.23
C HIS A 97 -16.13 -6.96 2.75
N ALA A 98 -17.20 -7.24 3.47
CA ALA A 98 -17.22 -7.22 4.94
C ALA A 98 -16.41 -8.37 5.59
N ASP A 99 -16.06 -9.42 4.84
CA ASP A 99 -15.29 -10.58 5.30
C ASP A 99 -13.79 -10.52 4.98
N VAL A 100 -13.29 -9.39 4.46
CA VAL A 100 -11.88 -9.27 4.04
C VAL A 100 -10.93 -9.54 5.21
N LEU A 101 -11.08 -8.81 6.31
CA LEU A 101 -10.19 -8.97 7.46
C LEU A 101 -10.36 -10.33 8.14
N LYS A 102 -11.56 -10.91 8.14
CA LYS A 102 -11.79 -12.28 8.60
C LYS A 102 -11.00 -13.28 7.75
N THR A 103 -11.10 -13.19 6.42
CA THR A 103 -10.37 -14.07 5.48
C THR A 103 -8.85 -13.97 5.69
N VAL A 104 -8.35 -12.75 5.89
CA VAL A 104 -6.94 -12.49 6.18
C VAL A 104 -6.54 -13.11 7.53
N ALA A 105 -7.33 -12.90 8.59
CA ALA A 105 -7.07 -13.44 9.92
C ALA A 105 -7.02 -14.97 9.93
N GLU A 106 -7.96 -15.63 9.25
CA GLU A 106 -7.98 -17.07 9.07
C GLU A 106 -6.72 -17.57 8.35
N SER A 107 -6.26 -16.83 7.33
CA SER A 107 -5.03 -17.16 6.61
C SER A 107 -3.79 -17.07 7.51
N PHE A 108 -3.66 -16.02 8.33
CA PHE A 108 -2.59 -15.92 9.32
C PHE A 108 -2.63 -17.08 10.33
N LYS A 109 -3.83 -17.44 10.81
CA LYS A 109 -4.02 -18.50 11.80
C LYS A 109 -3.66 -19.89 11.25
N THR A 110 -4.05 -20.17 10.01
CA THR A 110 -3.85 -21.50 9.40
C THR A 110 -2.45 -21.71 8.86
N THR A 111 -1.85 -20.68 8.23
CA THR A 111 -0.53 -20.80 7.57
C THR A 111 0.63 -20.37 8.46
N GLN A 112 0.35 -19.64 9.56
CA GLN A 112 1.37 -19.05 10.45
C GLN A 112 2.32 -18.09 9.72
N CYS A 113 1.90 -17.55 8.58
CA CYS A 113 2.70 -16.57 7.83
C CYS A 113 2.96 -15.30 8.66
N GLN A 114 4.04 -14.59 8.36
CA GLN A 114 4.39 -13.34 9.05
C GLN A 114 3.80 -12.12 8.33
N TRP A 115 3.52 -12.27 7.03
CA TRP A 115 2.84 -11.30 6.20
C TRP A 115 2.21 -11.96 4.98
N LEU A 116 1.22 -11.29 4.44
CA LEU A 116 0.53 -11.74 3.24
C LEU A 116 0.09 -10.55 2.41
N PHE A 117 -0.18 -10.82 1.14
CA PHE A 117 -0.82 -9.84 0.26
C PHE A 117 -1.84 -10.53 -0.64
N GLY A 118 -2.90 -9.79 -0.95
CA GLY A 118 -3.91 -10.16 -1.92
C GLY A 118 -3.82 -9.35 -3.20
N ARG A 119 -4.91 -9.36 -3.96
CA ARG A 119 -5.07 -8.52 -5.15
C ARG A 119 -5.87 -7.27 -4.82
N THR A 120 -5.78 -6.26 -5.67
CA THR A 120 -6.66 -5.09 -5.68
C THR A 120 -7.56 -5.11 -6.90
N MET A 121 -8.60 -4.29 -6.87
CA MET A 121 -9.32 -3.84 -8.05
C MET A 121 -9.08 -2.34 -8.22
N SER A 122 -9.00 -1.85 -9.44
CA SER A 122 -8.93 -0.40 -9.69
C SER A 122 -10.32 0.20 -9.69
N VAL A 123 -10.45 1.41 -9.13
CA VAL A 123 -11.65 2.24 -9.27
C VAL A 123 -11.34 3.35 -10.26
N ILE A 124 -11.95 3.28 -11.43
CA ILE A 124 -11.80 4.26 -12.52
C ILE A 124 -13.20 4.76 -12.88
N HIS A 125 -13.42 6.07 -12.79
CA HIS A 125 -14.74 6.69 -13.01
C HIS A 125 -15.85 6.00 -12.19
N ASP A 126 -15.59 5.74 -10.93
CA ASP A 126 -16.48 5.06 -9.97
C ASP A 126 -16.89 3.63 -10.36
N GLN A 127 -16.19 3.01 -11.30
CA GLN A 127 -16.38 1.61 -11.68
C GLN A 127 -15.24 0.75 -11.16
N LEU A 128 -15.58 -0.40 -10.56
CA LEU A 128 -14.63 -1.42 -10.18
C LEU A 128 -14.16 -2.20 -11.41
N ILE A 129 -12.89 -2.08 -11.71
CA ILE A 129 -12.25 -2.74 -12.85
C ILE A 129 -11.20 -3.72 -12.32
N PRO A 130 -11.23 -5.00 -12.72
CA PRO A 130 -10.13 -5.91 -12.39
C PRO A 130 -8.80 -5.35 -12.88
N GLU A 131 -7.75 -5.49 -12.05
CA GLU A 131 -6.41 -5.12 -12.52
C GLU A 131 -6.10 -5.78 -13.86
N GLY A 132 -5.69 -4.96 -14.84
CA GLY A 132 -5.40 -5.41 -16.20
C GLY A 132 -4.15 -6.30 -16.31
N TYR A 133 -3.56 -6.67 -15.17
CA TYR A 133 -2.40 -7.54 -15.15
C TYR A 133 -2.51 -8.59 -14.03
N THR A 134 -1.98 -9.77 -14.31
CA THR A 134 -1.88 -10.83 -13.31
C THR A 134 -0.53 -10.74 -12.62
N ALA A 135 -0.52 -10.51 -11.31
CA ALA A 135 0.69 -10.52 -10.52
C ALA A 135 1.42 -11.87 -10.70
N PRO A 136 2.76 -11.87 -10.90
CA PRO A 136 3.51 -13.10 -11.01
C PRO A 136 3.45 -13.88 -9.69
N ARG A 137 3.68 -15.20 -9.75
CA ARG A 137 3.89 -15.97 -8.53
C ARG A 137 5.04 -15.35 -7.76
N TYR A 138 4.82 -15.15 -6.44
CA TYR A 138 5.81 -14.54 -5.59
C TYR A 138 7.14 -15.32 -5.63
N SER A 139 8.20 -14.58 -5.80
CA SER A 139 9.55 -14.91 -5.40
C SER A 139 10.33 -13.61 -5.19
N ARG A 140 11.29 -13.61 -4.28
CA ARG A 140 12.14 -12.44 -4.06
C ARG A 140 12.83 -11.97 -5.36
N ARG A 141 13.20 -12.93 -6.25
CA ARG A 141 13.76 -12.61 -7.57
C ARG A 141 12.78 -11.84 -8.46
N GLN A 142 11.50 -12.20 -8.44
CA GLN A 142 10.47 -11.46 -9.18
C GLN A 142 10.23 -10.07 -8.55
N LEU A 143 10.19 -10.00 -7.22
CA LEU A 143 10.05 -8.72 -6.52
C LEU A 143 11.19 -7.76 -6.83
N LEU A 144 12.44 -8.22 -6.90
CA LEU A 144 13.59 -7.42 -7.34
C LEU A 144 13.48 -6.91 -8.79
N ARG A 145 12.62 -7.48 -9.61
CA ARG A 145 12.39 -7.00 -10.99
C ARG A 145 11.43 -5.82 -11.07
N GLY A 146 10.58 -5.64 -10.06
CA GLY A 146 9.61 -4.57 -9.93
C GLY A 146 8.58 -4.86 -8.85
N ASN A 147 8.02 -3.81 -8.26
CA ASN A 147 6.93 -3.94 -7.31
C ASN A 147 5.67 -4.48 -8.01
N PHE A 148 5.14 -5.56 -7.47
CA PHE A 148 3.85 -6.15 -7.87
C PHE A 148 2.96 -6.44 -6.67
N ILE A 149 3.38 -6.02 -5.48
CA ILE A 149 2.62 -6.19 -4.24
C ILE A 149 1.80 -4.93 -4.02
N PRO A 150 0.46 -5.02 -4.07
CA PRO A 150 -0.38 -3.84 -3.89
C PRO A 150 -0.39 -3.43 -2.42
N HIS A 151 -0.06 -2.16 -2.16
CA HIS A 151 0.05 -1.62 -0.82
C HIS A 151 -1.24 -1.82 0.02
N PRO A 152 -2.45 -1.45 -0.47
CA PRO A 152 -3.66 -1.54 0.35
C PRO A 152 -4.12 -2.97 0.63
N ALA A 153 -3.64 -3.96 -0.14
CA ALA A 153 -3.96 -5.38 0.06
C ALA A 153 -2.84 -6.16 0.76
N CYS A 154 -1.91 -5.46 1.44
CA CYS A 154 -0.82 -6.06 2.19
C CYS A 154 -1.09 -5.98 3.70
N PHE A 155 -0.90 -7.12 4.38
CA PHE A 155 -1.12 -7.28 5.82
C PHE A 155 0.14 -7.90 6.44
N VAL A 156 0.63 -7.29 7.52
CA VAL A 156 1.93 -7.66 8.10
C VAL A 156 1.81 -7.78 9.62
N LYS A 157 2.41 -8.80 10.22
CA LYS A 157 2.54 -8.83 11.68
C LYS A 157 3.29 -7.60 12.16
N ARG A 158 2.76 -6.94 13.17
CA ARG A 158 3.36 -5.74 13.78
C ARG A 158 4.82 -5.97 14.18
N SER A 159 5.11 -7.14 14.76
CA SER A 159 6.48 -7.53 15.15
C SER A 159 7.45 -7.52 13.97
N LEU A 160 7.02 -8.02 12.80
CA LEU A 160 7.83 -8.04 11.59
C LEU A 160 8.07 -6.64 11.03
N LEU A 161 7.05 -5.74 11.06
CA LEU A 161 7.22 -4.33 10.67
C LEU A 161 8.23 -3.61 11.54
N LEU A 162 8.17 -3.83 12.86
CA LEU A 162 9.11 -3.24 13.80
C LEU A 162 10.52 -3.80 13.60
N GLN A 163 10.66 -5.10 13.38
CA GLN A 163 11.95 -5.73 13.08
C GLN A 163 12.56 -5.19 11.78
N ALA A 164 11.73 -4.92 10.78
CA ALA A 164 12.17 -4.31 9.52
C ALA A 164 12.47 -2.80 9.64
N GLY A 165 12.16 -2.15 10.76
CA GLY A 165 12.38 -0.72 11.00
C GLY A 165 11.33 0.21 10.38
N GLY A 166 10.15 -0.32 10.00
CA GLY A 166 9.08 0.49 9.40
C GLY A 166 9.41 0.99 8.00
N PHE A 167 8.75 2.08 7.57
CA PHE A 167 8.97 2.71 6.27
C PHE A 167 10.19 3.61 6.27
N ASN A 168 10.94 3.62 5.17
CA ASN A 168 12.07 4.51 4.97
C ASN A 168 11.57 5.93 4.64
N THR A 169 11.76 6.86 5.57
CA THR A 169 11.26 8.25 5.45
C THR A 169 12.02 9.09 4.41
N ALA A 170 13.15 8.62 3.91
CA ALA A 170 13.85 9.25 2.80
C ALA A 170 13.17 8.99 1.44
N LEU A 171 12.24 8.02 1.38
CA LEU A 171 11.51 7.64 0.18
C LEU A 171 10.11 8.28 0.18
N ARG A 172 9.70 8.75 -0.99
CA ARG A 172 8.41 9.40 -1.19
C ARG A 172 7.43 8.59 -2.01
N TYR A 173 7.91 7.78 -2.93
CA TYR A 173 7.11 7.03 -3.91
C TYR A 173 7.25 5.51 -3.78
N ALA A 174 8.47 5.03 -3.55
CA ALA A 174 8.78 3.60 -3.52
C ALA A 174 9.03 3.05 -2.10
N MET A 175 8.45 3.70 -1.08
CA MET A 175 8.62 3.32 0.32
C MET A 175 8.00 1.96 0.66
N ASP A 176 6.90 1.60 0.02
CA ASP A 176 6.27 0.29 0.13
C ASP A 176 7.16 -0.78 -0.50
N TYR A 177 7.66 -0.52 -1.70
CA TYR A 177 8.54 -1.43 -2.40
C TYR A 177 9.83 -1.72 -1.62
N ASP A 178 10.46 -0.69 -1.06
CA ASP A 178 11.61 -0.84 -0.16
C ASP A 178 11.26 -1.72 1.05
N LEU A 179 10.11 -1.46 1.68
CA LEU A 179 9.66 -2.25 2.81
C LEU A 179 9.44 -3.72 2.43
N TRP A 180 8.76 -4.01 1.30
CA TRP A 180 8.54 -5.38 0.85
C TRP A 180 9.86 -6.11 0.58
N LEU A 181 10.86 -5.45 0.04
CA LEU A 181 12.18 -6.03 -0.18
C LEU A 181 12.91 -6.32 1.14
N ARG A 182 12.77 -5.47 2.17
CA ARG A 182 13.31 -5.73 3.51
C ARG A 182 12.57 -6.87 4.22
N LEU A 183 11.24 -6.88 4.18
CA LEU A 183 10.43 -7.98 4.74
C LEU A 183 10.77 -9.32 4.07
N SER A 184 11.01 -9.33 2.76
CA SER A 184 11.36 -10.53 2.00
C SER A 184 12.70 -11.18 2.40
N LEU A 185 13.55 -10.46 3.13
CA LEU A 185 14.77 -11.00 3.72
C LEU A 185 14.50 -11.69 5.06
N LEU A 186 13.42 -11.35 5.73
CA LEU A 186 13.05 -11.83 7.05
C LEU A 186 12.05 -13.00 6.98
N SER A 187 11.13 -12.94 6.04
CA SER A 187 10.10 -13.98 5.84
C SER A 187 9.52 -13.91 4.43
N GLU A 188 9.11 -15.06 3.88
CA GLU A 188 8.33 -15.09 2.64
C GLU A 188 6.86 -14.76 2.92
N PRO A 189 6.17 -13.99 2.04
CA PRO A 189 4.76 -13.73 2.16
C PRO A 189 3.90 -14.90 1.70
N LEU A 190 2.70 -14.98 2.23
CA LEU A 190 1.62 -15.73 1.59
C LEU A 190 1.00 -14.86 0.49
N GLN A 191 1.03 -15.32 -0.75
CA GLN A 191 0.32 -14.66 -1.86
C GLN A 191 -1.08 -15.24 -1.99
N MET A 192 -2.10 -14.40 -1.82
CA MET A 192 -3.50 -14.76 -2.00
C MET A 192 -3.97 -14.33 -3.39
N ASN A 193 -4.63 -15.24 -4.13
CA ASN A 193 -5.25 -14.91 -5.41
C ASN A 193 -6.71 -14.44 -5.24
N LYS A 194 -6.95 -13.59 -4.24
CA LYS A 194 -8.28 -13.03 -3.92
C LYS A 194 -8.18 -11.50 -3.96
N PRO A 195 -9.05 -10.78 -4.65
CA PRO A 195 -9.15 -9.34 -4.52
C PRO A 195 -9.69 -8.99 -3.12
N LEU A 196 -8.96 -8.14 -2.41
CA LEU A 196 -9.26 -7.76 -1.03
C LEU A 196 -9.66 -6.28 -0.92
N THR A 197 -9.05 -5.44 -1.76
CA THR A 197 -9.20 -3.99 -1.69
C THR A 197 -9.50 -3.40 -3.06
N ALA A 198 -10.07 -2.21 -3.06
CA ALA A 198 -10.18 -1.34 -4.20
C ALA A 198 -9.17 -0.20 -4.07
N PHE A 199 -8.43 0.08 -5.13
CA PHE A 199 -7.49 1.18 -5.27
C PHE A 199 -8.08 2.24 -6.20
N ARG A 200 -8.24 3.46 -5.71
CA ARG A 200 -8.82 4.56 -6.49
C ARG A 200 -7.73 5.32 -7.23
N GLU A 201 -7.87 5.36 -8.56
CA GLU A 201 -6.99 6.15 -9.41
C GLU A 201 -7.57 7.55 -9.63
N HIS A 202 -6.87 8.57 -9.16
CA HIS A 202 -7.24 9.97 -9.38
C HIS A 202 -5.99 10.85 -9.54
N SER A 203 -6.17 12.03 -10.10
CA SER A 203 -5.06 12.97 -10.39
C SER A 203 -4.30 13.47 -9.16
N GLY A 204 -4.92 13.39 -7.98
CA GLY A 204 -4.30 13.72 -6.69
C GLY A 204 -3.47 12.60 -6.09
N SER A 205 -3.58 11.36 -6.59
CA SER A 205 -2.82 10.22 -6.07
C SER A 205 -1.31 10.44 -6.20
N LEU A 206 -0.58 10.08 -5.16
CA LEU A 206 0.87 10.26 -5.11
C LEU A 206 1.58 9.55 -6.27
N SER A 207 1.13 8.35 -6.62
CA SER A 207 1.68 7.50 -7.68
C SER A 207 1.51 8.07 -9.09
N THR A 208 0.50 8.92 -9.32
CA THR A 208 0.19 9.50 -10.63
C THR A 208 0.80 10.88 -10.82
N ARG A 209 1.02 11.63 -9.74
CA ARG A 209 1.42 13.04 -9.76
C ARG A 209 2.81 13.29 -10.34
N ASP A 210 3.80 12.44 -10.04
CA ASP A 210 5.17 12.54 -10.59
C ASP A 210 5.73 11.17 -10.93
N ARG A 211 5.26 10.63 -12.04
CA ARG A 211 5.67 9.31 -12.55
C ARG A 211 7.18 9.20 -12.79
N SER A 212 7.83 10.28 -13.23
CA SER A 212 9.28 10.28 -13.45
C SER A 212 10.07 10.14 -12.15
N ALA A 213 9.67 10.87 -11.11
CA ALA A 213 10.29 10.75 -9.80
C ALA A 213 10.05 9.37 -9.19
N ALA A 214 8.81 8.85 -9.27
CA ALA A 214 8.47 7.52 -8.80
C ALA A 214 9.32 6.44 -9.49
N MET A 215 9.50 6.51 -10.81
CA MET A 215 10.37 5.57 -11.54
C MET A 215 11.84 5.65 -11.17
N ARG A 216 12.36 6.87 -10.89
CA ARG A 216 13.74 7.04 -10.42
C ARG A 216 13.95 6.43 -9.04
N GLU A 217 13.02 6.69 -8.13
CA GLU A 217 13.08 6.16 -6.77
C GLU A 217 12.95 4.63 -6.75
N ASP A 218 12.04 4.07 -7.58
CA ASP A 218 11.90 2.63 -7.81
C ASP A 218 13.23 1.99 -8.31
N LEU A 219 13.96 2.65 -9.22
CA LEU A 219 15.28 2.19 -9.62
C LEU A 219 16.29 2.26 -8.46
N GLN A 220 16.32 3.35 -7.71
CA GLN A 220 17.21 3.51 -6.56
C GLN A 220 17.01 2.38 -5.53
N VAL A 221 15.76 2.08 -5.18
CA VAL A 221 15.41 0.98 -4.28
C VAL A 221 15.91 -0.35 -4.84
N ARG A 222 15.65 -0.66 -6.11
CA ARG A 222 16.15 -1.90 -6.73
C ARG A 222 17.67 -2.01 -6.70
N LEU A 223 18.38 -0.93 -7.00
CA LEU A 223 19.85 -0.92 -6.98
C LEU A 223 20.41 -1.08 -5.56
N ALA A 224 19.75 -0.52 -4.56
CA ALA A 224 20.12 -0.71 -3.15
C ALA A 224 19.98 -2.18 -2.71
N HIS A 225 18.94 -2.86 -3.16
CA HIS A 225 18.65 -4.26 -2.79
C HIS A 225 19.24 -5.32 -3.74
N ALA A 226 19.74 -4.93 -4.92
CA ALA A 226 20.33 -5.86 -5.92
C ALA A 226 21.77 -6.30 -5.59
N GLY A 227 22.37 -5.73 -4.54
CA GLY A 227 23.77 -5.98 -4.19
C GLY A 227 24.75 -5.32 -5.17
N ILE A 228 26.01 -5.73 -5.10
CA ILE A 228 27.13 -5.14 -5.87
C ILE A 228 27.30 -5.76 -7.26
N ASN A 229 26.56 -6.79 -7.62
CA ASN A 229 26.73 -7.49 -8.89
C ASN A 229 26.47 -6.53 -10.09
N PRO A 230 27.51 -6.25 -10.91
CA PRO A 230 27.41 -5.25 -11.97
C PRO A 230 26.42 -5.66 -13.08
N VAL A 231 26.27 -6.95 -13.36
CA VAL A 231 25.33 -7.46 -14.38
C VAL A 231 23.89 -7.22 -13.95
N THR A 232 23.57 -7.49 -12.69
CA THR A 232 22.24 -7.24 -12.12
C THR A 232 21.92 -5.75 -12.12
N ARG A 233 22.87 -4.92 -11.73
CA ARG A 233 22.74 -3.45 -11.75
C ARG A 233 22.52 -2.92 -13.17
N LEU A 234 23.29 -3.39 -14.14
CA LEU A 234 23.12 -3.03 -15.55
C LEU A 234 21.73 -3.43 -16.06
N MET A 235 21.28 -4.64 -15.75
CA MET A 235 19.94 -5.12 -16.12
C MET A 235 18.82 -4.25 -15.56
N HIS A 236 18.91 -3.79 -14.31
CA HIS A 236 17.92 -2.90 -13.72
C HIS A 236 17.94 -1.51 -14.39
N THR A 237 19.13 -0.99 -14.67
CA THR A 237 19.29 0.30 -15.34
C THR A 237 18.77 0.28 -16.78
N THR A 238 19.06 -0.77 -17.55
CA THR A 238 18.55 -0.90 -18.93
C THR A 238 17.04 -1.03 -18.98
N ARG A 239 16.42 -1.77 -18.05
CA ARG A 239 14.95 -1.87 -17.92
C ARG A 239 14.31 -0.51 -17.58
N TYR A 240 14.93 0.24 -16.69
CA TYR A 240 14.47 1.58 -16.37
C TYR A 240 14.51 2.52 -17.59
N LEU A 241 15.62 2.51 -18.32
CA LEU A 241 15.76 3.33 -19.54
C LEU A 241 14.75 2.94 -20.62
N ALA A 242 14.53 1.64 -20.83
CA ALA A 242 13.55 1.12 -21.76
C ALA A 242 12.10 1.50 -21.37
N ARG A 243 11.78 1.48 -20.07
CA ARG A 243 10.46 1.91 -19.57
C ARG A 243 10.27 3.42 -19.75
N ARG A 244 11.27 4.20 -19.37
CA ARG A 244 11.25 5.65 -19.53
C ARG A 244 11.09 6.08 -21.00
N TRP A 245 11.80 5.41 -21.91
CA TRP A 245 11.67 5.64 -23.35
C TRP A 245 10.24 5.34 -23.84
N ARG A 246 9.67 4.19 -23.46
CA ARG A 246 8.30 3.85 -23.83
C ARG A 246 7.27 4.86 -23.32
N ASP A 247 7.46 5.36 -22.10
CA ASP A 247 6.57 6.37 -21.53
C ASP A 247 6.71 7.72 -22.25
N SER A 248 7.91 8.13 -22.68
CA SER A 248 8.12 9.35 -23.46
C SER A 248 7.49 9.27 -24.86
N VAL A 249 7.55 8.10 -25.51
CA VAL A 249 6.91 7.89 -26.82
C VAL A 249 5.37 7.92 -26.69
N ARG A 250 4.81 7.36 -25.63
CA ARG A 250 3.34 7.38 -25.39
C ARG A 250 2.80 8.76 -25.01
N ALA A 251 3.64 9.62 -24.46
CA ALA A 251 3.28 10.99 -24.08
C ALA A 251 3.29 11.98 -25.26
N GLN A 252 3.81 11.58 -26.43
CA GLN A 252 3.75 12.43 -27.63
C GLN A 252 2.32 12.36 -28.21
N PRO A 253 1.66 13.50 -28.46
CA PRO A 253 0.38 13.50 -29.15
C PRO A 253 0.56 12.90 -30.56
N PRO A 254 -0.47 12.23 -31.11
CA PRO A 254 -0.40 11.71 -32.45
C PRO A 254 -0.06 12.85 -33.42
N THR A 255 1.05 12.74 -34.13
CA THR A 255 1.40 13.66 -35.19
C THR A 255 0.27 13.65 -36.22
N THR A 256 -0.54 14.69 -36.23
CA THR A 256 -1.50 14.94 -37.32
C THR A 256 -0.68 15.03 -38.61
N ARG A 257 -0.67 13.91 -39.36
CA ARG A 257 -0.24 13.98 -40.77
C ARG A 257 -1.31 14.79 -41.48
N HIS A 258 -1.02 16.05 -41.74
CA HIS A 258 -1.76 16.81 -42.75
C HIS A 258 -1.48 16.14 -44.10
N ALA A 259 -2.51 15.52 -44.66
CA ALA A 259 -2.57 15.14 -46.07
C ALA A 259 -3.18 16.33 -46.86
#